data_fcbe03685fd6bd1d9e1bfdce00b8a9fb
#
_entry.id   fcbe03685fd6bd1d9e1bfdce00b8a9fb
#
_cell.length_a   1.000
_cell.length_b   1.000
_cell.length_c   1.000
_cell.angle_alpha   90.00
_cell.angle_beta   90.00
_cell.angle_gamma   90.00
#
_symmetry.space_group_name_H-M   'P 1'
#
loop_
_entity.id
_entity.type
_entity.pdbx_description
1 polymer ?
#
loop_
_entity_poly.entity_id
_entity_poly.type
_entity_poly.pdbx_seq_one_letter_code
_entity_poly.pdbx_strand_id
1 'polypeptide(L)'
;MGCFRENGLKKILLTVISGCTYVMIASSAFRMCLYIQNYRLTFLRVFVLWMLVLIGVLLGGIVAQIYRQTFPLFRYMIVVMTIAVFAFGIVRPDYWIAKYDITHMPQRENESLLPYLSTDAAPVIAGHKGPWVKEYISGIEYDMESNHGVRSYNFSYAKAQELFQNAQ
;
A
#
# COMPACT_ATOMS: atom_id res chain seq x y z
N MET A 1 16.05 8.11 -47.29
CA MET A 1 15.72 9.25 -46.40
C MET A 1 14.47 9.04 -45.52
N GLY A 2 13.63 8.02 -45.75
CA GLY A 2 12.40 7.76 -44.96
C GLY A 2 12.64 7.22 -43.53
N CYS A 3 13.64 6.38 -43.34
CA CYS A 3 13.87 5.64 -42.08
C CYS A 3 14.21 6.52 -40.88
N PHE A 4 14.95 7.61 -41.04
CA PHE A 4 15.30 8.55 -39.98
C PHE A 4 14.10 9.37 -39.48
N ARG A 5 13.18 9.73 -40.36
CA ARG A 5 11.96 10.49 -40.03
C ARG A 5 10.95 9.63 -39.28
N GLU A 6 10.82 8.35 -39.61
CA GLU A 6 9.96 7.40 -38.89
C GLU A 6 10.40 7.20 -37.45
N ASN A 7 11.70 7.08 -37.18
CA ASN A 7 12.21 6.91 -35.83
C ASN A 7 12.00 8.15 -34.96
N GLY A 8 12.07 9.36 -35.56
CA GLY A 8 11.76 10.61 -34.85
C GLY A 8 10.28 10.72 -34.47
N LEU A 9 9.39 10.43 -35.42
CA LEU A 9 7.95 10.45 -35.18
C LEU A 9 7.52 9.42 -34.11
N LYS A 10 8.08 8.21 -34.15
CA LYS A 10 7.81 7.17 -33.15
C LYS A 10 8.23 7.63 -31.74
N LYS A 11 9.40 8.26 -31.60
CA LYS A 11 9.87 8.80 -30.32
C LYS A 11 8.94 9.89 -29.80
N ILE A 12 8.54 10.84 -30.65
CA ILE A 12 7.62 11.92 -30.25
C ILE A 12 6.28 11.34 -29.82
N LEU A 13 5.69 10.44 -30.60
CA LEU A 13 4.41 9.83 -30.29
C LEU A 13 4.46 9.06 -28.96
N LEU A 14 5.47 8.24 -28.73
CA LEU A 14 5.67 7.51 -27.48
C LEU A 14 5.85 8.45 -26.29
N THR A 15 6.58 9.55 -26.46
CA THR A 15 6.77 10.55 -25.40
C THR A 15 5.44 11.23 -25.05
N VAL A 16 4.63 11.60 -26.06
CA VAL A 16 3.31 12.21 -25.83
C VAL A 16 2.39 11.24 -25.09
N ILE A 17 2.31 9.98 -25.52
CA ILE A 17 1.50 8.94 -24.86
C ILE A 17 1.95 8.75 -23.41
N SER A 18 3.27 8.66 -23.17
CA SER A 18 3.81 8.55 -21.82
C SER A 18 3.49 9.77 -20.95
N GLY A 19 3.56 10.97 -21.51
CA GLY A 19 3.17 12.21 -20.84
C GLY A 19 1.70 12.21 -20.43
N CYS A 20 0.80 11.84 -21.35
CA CYS A 20 -0.63 11.69 -21.04
C CYS A 20 -0.87 10.67 -19.91
N THR A 21 -0.15 9.54 -19.94
CA THR A 21 -0.26 8.51 -18.90
C THR A 21 0.20 9.06 -17.53
N TYR A 22 1.26 9.85 -17.46
CA TYR A 22 1.68 10.50 -16.22
C TYR A 22 0.63 11.46 -15.69
N VAL A 23 -0.03 12.24 -16.55
CA VAL A 23 -1.12 13.13 -16.15
C VAL A 23 -2.29 12.33 -15.57
N MET A 24 -2.62 11.19 -16.18
CA MET A 24 -3.68 10.30 -15.65
C MET A 24 -3.31 9.70 -14.30
N ILE A 25 -2.07 9.25 -14.12
CA ILE A 25 -1.55 8.74 -12.83
C ILE A 25 -1.64 9.84 -11.77
N ALA A 26 -1.17 11.05 -12.06
CA ALA A 26 -1.21 12.18 -11.14
C ALA A 26 -2.64 12.57 -10.76
N SER A 27 -3.55 12.61 -11.73
CA SER A 27 -4.98 12.90 -11.49
C SER A 27 -5.64 11.83 -10.62
N SER A 28 -5.34 10.55 -10.86
CA SER A 28 -5.85 9.43 -10.07
C SER A 28 -5.32 9.46 -8.63
N ALA A 29 -4.03 9.74 -8.46
CA ALA A 29 -3.40 9.89 -7.15
C ALA A 29 -4.02 11.06 -6.37
N PHE A 30 -4.22 12.21 -7.02
CA PHE A 30 -4.84 13.38 -6.42
C PHE A 30 -6.27 13.09 -5.95
N ARG A 31 -7.09 12.45 -6.79
CA ARG A 31 -8.44 12.01 -6.40
C ARG A 31 -8.41 11.09 -5.19
N MET A 32 -7.49 10.12 -5.17
CA MET A 32 -7.36 9.20 -4.05
C MET A 32 -6.95 9.90 -2.76
N CYS A 33 -6.05 10.90 -2.82
CA CYS A 33 -5.70 11.72 -1.67
C CYS A 33 -6.88 12.52 -1.12
N LEU A 34 -7.73 13.10 -1.98
CA LEU A 34 -8.96 13.78 -1.56
C LEU A 34 -9.94 12.81 -0.89
N TYR A 35 -10.06 11.59 -1.41
CA TYR A 35 -10.88 10.55 -0.77
C TYR A 35 -10.37 10.17 0.62
N ILE A 36 -9.05 10.07 0.81
CA ILE A 36 -8.45 9.76 2.11
C ILE A 36 -8.72 10.88 3.11
N GLN A 37 -8.71 12.13 2.69
CA GLN A 37 -8.96 13.28 3.58
C GLN A 37 -10.42 13.35 4.05
N ASN A 38 -11.39 12.95 3.23
CA ASN A 38 -12.83 13.02 3.54
C ASN A 38 -13.40 11.69 4.06
N TYR A 39 -12.75 10.59 3.73
CA TYR A 39 -13.12 9.24 4.12
C TYR A 39 -11.92 8.56 4.77
N ARG A 40 -12.15 7.49 5.52
CA ARG A 40 -11.08 6.75 6.23
C ARG A 40 -9.99 6.20 5.32
N LEU A 41 -8.83 6.00 5.92
CA LEU A 41 -7.73 5.28 5.28
C LEU A 41 -8.05 3.78 5.30
N THR A 42 -8.24 3.18 4.14
CA THR A 42 -8.51 1.75 3.98
C THR A 42 -7.30 1.09 3.32
N PHE A 43 -7.03 -0.17 3.67
CA PHE A 43 -5.95 -0.96 3.06
C PHE A 43 -5.95 -0.89 1.52
N LEU A 44 -7.12 -1.02 0.91
CA LEU A 44 -7.30 -0.93 -0.54
C LEU A 44 -6.83 0.41 -1.12
N ARG A 45 -7.07 1.52 -0.42
CA ARG A 45 -6.66 2.87 -0.87
C ARG A 45 -5.15 3.04 -0.80
N VAL A 46 -4.53 2.55 0.27
CA VAL A 46 -3.06 2.54 0.40
C VAL A 46 -2.44 1.68 -0.69
N PHE A 47 -3.00 0.50 -0.93
CA PHE A 47 -2.54 -0.41 -1.98
C PHE A 47 -2.66 0.21 -3.37
N VAL A 48 -3.79 0.88 -3.69
CA VAL A 48 -3.97 1.57 -4.99
C VAL A 48 -2.96 2.70 -5.16
N LEU A 49 -2.72 3.52 -4.12
CA LEU A 49 -1.69 4.57 -4.19
C LEU A 49 -0.30 3.97 -4.42
N TRP A 50 0.01 2.88 -3.73
CA TRP A 50 1.27 2.17 -3.92
C TRP A 50 1.44 1.67 -5.35
N MET A 51 0.38 1.07 -5.92
CA MET A 51 0.37 0.61 -7.32
C MET A 51 0.51 1.76 -8.31
N LEU A 52 -0.10 2.92 -8.08
CA LEU A 52 0.06 4.10 -8.93
C LEU A 52 1.53 4.59 -8.95
N VAL A 53 2.19 4.62 -7.78
CA VAL A 53 3.61 4.96 -7.69
C VAL A 53 4.46 3.94 -8.46
N LEU A 54 4.19 2.65 -8.28
CA LEU A 54 4.90 1.57 -8.98
C LEU A 54 4.75 1.69 -10.50
N ILE A 55 3.54 1.90 -11.00
CA ILE A 55 3.28 2.09 -12.44
C ILE A 55 4.02 3.33 -12.95
N GLY A 56 4.02 4.44 -12.19
CA GLY A 56 4.76 5.64 -12.55
C GLY A 56 6.28 5.40 -12.68
N VAL A 57 6.86 4.65 -11.73
CA VAL A 57 8.29 4.29 -11.76
C VAL A 57 8.62 3.37 -12.95
N LEU A 58 7.77 2.36 -13.23
CA LEU A 58 7.95 1.47 -14.38
C LEU A 58 7.84 2.23 -15.70
N LEU A 59 6.88 3.14 -15.81
CA LEU A 59 6.74 4.01 -16.99
C LEU A 59 7.97 4.89 -17.19
N GLY A 60 8.60 5.37 -16.11
CA GLY A 60 9.87 6.10 -16.17
C GLY A 60 11.00 5.29 -16.82
N GLY A 61 11.07 4.00 -16.54
CA GLY A 61 12.02 3.09 -17.22
C GLY A 61 11.74 2.94 -18.71
N ILE A 62 10.48 2.88 -19.11
CA ILE A 62 10.08 2.82 -20.53
C ILE A 62 10.48 4.11 -21.24
N VAL A 63 10.22 5.27 -20.61
CA VAL A 63 10.65 6.57 -21.17
C VAL A 63 12.17 6.63 -21.29
N ALA A 64 12.90 6.16 -20.27
CA ALA A 64 14.37 6.12 -20.33
C ALA A 64 14.87 5.27 -21.50
N GLN A 65 14.20 4.16 -21.82
CA GLN A 65 14.57 3.32 -22.96
C GLN A 65 14.32 4.01 -24.31
N ILE A 66 13.28 4.85 -24.40
CA ILE A 66 13.01 5.60 -25.66
C ILE A 66 14.20 6.52 -26.00
N TYR A 67 14.85 7.08 -24.97
CA TYR A 67 15.99 8.00 -25.15
C TYR A 67 17.33 7.28 -25.17
N ARG A 68 17.47 6.19 -24.40
CA ARG A 68 18.71 5.39 -24.31
C ARG A 68 18.43 3.95 -24.77
N GLN A 69 18.76 3.63 -25.99
CA GLN A 69 18.56 2.29 -26.59
C GLN A 69 19.34 1.16 -25.87
N THR A 70 20.39 1.51 -25.12
CA THR A 70 21.21 0.56 -24.36
C THR A 70 20.67 0.29 -22.95
N PHE A 71 19.51 0.85 -22.57
CA PHE A 71 18.96 0.69 -21.22
C PHE A 71 18.38 -0.72 -21.04
N PRO A 72 18.82 -1.49 -20.03
CA PRO A 72 18.35 -2.87 -19.81
C PRO A 72 16.97 -2.87 -19.13
N LEU A 73 15.93 -2.57 -19.90
CA LEU A 73 14.55 -2.41 -19.40
C LEU A 73 14.07 -3.63 -18.61
N PHE A 74 14.33 -4.84 -19.12
CA PHE A 74 13.87 -6.07 -18.46
C PHE A 74 14.47 -6.22 -17.05
N ARG A 75 15.77 -5.97 -16.90
CA ARG A 75 16.47 -6.00 -15.61
C ARG A 75 15.91 -4.93 -14.66
N TYR A 76 15.67 -3.73 -15.17
CA TYR A 76 15.08 -2.64 -14.41
C TYR A 76 13.68 -3.02 -13.90
N MET A 77 12.81 -3.55 -14.76
CA MET A 77 11.45 -3.96 -14.36
C MET A 77 11.46 -5.00 -13.27
N ILE A 78 12.28 -6.05 -13.37
CA ILE A 78 12.39 -7.08 -12.34
C ILE A 78 12.87 -6.48 -11.01
N VAL A 79 13.92 -5.66 -11.03
CA VAL A 79 14.46 -5.05 -9.81
C VAL A 79 13.42 -4.15 -9.14
N VAL A 80 12.76 -3.29 -9.91
CA VAL A 80 11.72 -2.38 -9.38
C VAL A 80 10.56 -3.16 -8.79
N MET A 81 10.06 -4.19 -9.48
CA MET A 81 8.96 -5.04 -8.98
C MET A 81 9.37 -5.76 -7.69
N THR A 82 10.56 -6.33 -7.65
CA THR A 82 11.06 -7.03 -6.46
C THR A 82 11.17 -6.07 -5.27
N ILE A 83 11.80 -4.92 -5.47
CA ILE A 83 11.91 -3.89 -4.41
C ILE A 83 10.53 -3.42 -3.95
N ALA A 84 9.59 -3.20 -4.86
CA ALA A 84 8.25 -2.74 -4.51
C ALA A 84 7.48 -3.76 -3.66
N VAL A 85 7.55 -5.04 -4.00
CA VAL A 85 6.89 -6.10 -3.22
C VAL A 85 7.48 -6.19 -1.82
N PHE A 86 8.82 -6.21 -1.70
CA PHE A 86 9.48 -6.25 -0.39
C PHE A 86 9.20 -4.99 0.44
N ALA A 87 9.25 -3.80 -0.18
CA ALA A 87 8.97 -2.55 0.50
C ALA A 87 7.54 -2.51 1.03
N PHE A 88 6.55 -2.96 0.26
CA PHE A 88 5.16 -3.02 0.71
C PHE A 88 4.98 -3.96 1.92
N GLY A 89 5.67 -5.12 1.93
CA GLY A 89 5.64 -6.06 3.06
C GLY A 89 6.28 -5.48 4.33
N ILE A 90 7.37 -4.70 4.20
CA ILE A 90 8.09 -4.12 5.33
C ILE A 90 7.33 -2.92 5.94
N VAL A 91 6.66 -2.12 5.11
CA VAL A 91 5.96 -0.87 5.53
C VAL A 91 4.79 -1.15 6.47
N ARG A 92 4.24 -2.39 6.53
CA ARG A 92 3.09 -2.76 7.38
C ARG A 92 1.96 -1.74 7.27
N PRO A 93 1.24 -1.71 6.15
CA PRO A 93 0.24 -0.67 5.88
C PRO A 93 -0.82 -0.57 6.97
N ASP A 94 -1.21 -1.68 7.60
CA ASP A 94 -2.24 -1.72 8.65
C ASP A 94 -1.85 -0.93 9.90
N TYR A 95 -0.55 -0.92 10.27
CA TYR A 95 -0.05 -0.08 11.35
C TYR A 95 -0.26 1.41 11.07
N TRP A 96 0.06 1.86 9.85
CA TRP A 96 -0.09 3.25 9.46
C TRP A 96 -1.56 3.65 9.29
N ILE A 97 -2.41 2.74 8.82
CA ILE A 97 -3.85 2.93 8.72
C ILE A 97 -4.44 3.15 10.11
N ALA A 98 -4.16 2.25 11.06
CA ALA A 98 -4.64 2.38 12.43
C ALA A 98 -4.19 3.69 13.08
N LYS A 99 -2.91 4.04 12.93
CA LYS A 99 -2.35 5.28 13.48
C LYS A 99 -3.00 6.52 12.89
N TYR A 100 -3.22 6.55 11.58
CA TYR A 100 -3.85 7.69 10.90
C TYR A 100 -5.30 7.86 11.32
N ASP A 101 -6.08 6.79 11.28
CA ASP A 101 -7.52 6.82 11.58
C ASP A 101 -7.77 7.21 13.04
N ILE A 102 -7.02 6.66 13.99
CA ILE A 102 -7.13 7.02 15.41
C ILE A 102 -6.77 8.50 15.66
N THR A 103 -5.80 9.06 14.88
CA THR A 103 -5.34 10.43 15.11
C THR A 103 -6.26 11.48 14.47
N HIS A 104 -6.90 11.18 13.33
CA HIS A 104 -7.60 12.17 12.52
C HIS A 104 -9.13 12.01 12.50
N MET A 105 -9.68 10.89 12.97
CA MET A 105 -11.12 10.62 12.91
C MET A 105 -11.78 10.61 14.29
N PRO A 106 -13.03 11.12 14.44
CA PRO A 106 -13.78 11.05 15.69
C PRO A 106 -14.03 9.61 16.12
N GLN A 107 -13.97 9.36 17.45
CA GLN A 107 -14.07 8.01 18.04
C GLN A 107 -15.32 7.21 17.61
N ARG A 108 -16.47 7.85 17.43
CA ARG A 108 -17.71 7.18 17.02
C ARG A 108 -17.68 6.55 15.62
N GLU A 109 -16.88 7.12 14.72
CA GLU A 109 -16.76 6.57 13.36
C GLU A 109 -15.65 5.53 13.24
N ASN A 110 -14.73 5.46 14.19
CA ASN A 110 -13.62 4.50 14.20
C ASN A 110 -14.06 3.08 14.60
N GLU A 111 -15.17 2.96 15.34
CA GLU A 111 -15.64 1.69 15.90
C GLU A 111 -15.98 0.62 14.85
N SER A 112 -16.23 0.98 13.59
CA SER A 112 -16.71 0.03 12.59
C SER A 112 -15.65 -0.63 11.71
N LEU A 113 -14.42 -0.11 11.65
CA LEU A 113 -13.38 -0.64 10.75
C LEU A 113 -12.12 -1.15 11.46
N LEU A 114 -11.82 -0.64 12.65
CA LEU A 114 -10.64 -1.03 13.42
C LEU A 114 -10.63 -2.51 13.85
N PRO A 115 -11.79 -3.14 14.16
CA PRO A 115 -11.85 -4.56 14.49
C PRO A 115 -11.40 -5.50 13.36
N TYR A 116 -11.43 -5.02 12.10
CA TYR A 116 -11.08 -5.82 10.92
C TYR A 116 -9.64 -5.62 10.44
N LEU A 117 -8.85 -4.84 11.18
CA LEU A 117 -7.43 -4.64 10.87
C LEU A 117 -6.60 -5.86 11.29
N SER A 118 -5.54 -6.13 10.55
CA SER A 118 -4.57 -7.18 10.85
C SER A 118 -3.90 -6.97 12.22
N THR A 119 -3.32 -8.04 12.76
CA THR A 119 -2.53 -8.04 14.01
C THR A 119 -1.36 -7.07 14.02
N ASP A 120 -0.93 -6.57 12.86
CA ASP A 120 0.10 -5.54 12.74
C ASP A 120 -0.33 -4.19 13.34
N ALA A 121 -1.64 -3.95 13.49
CA ALA A 121 -2.22 -2.77 14.13
C ALA A 121 -2.24 -2.85 15.66
N ALA A 122 -2.05 -4.02 16.25
CA ALA A 122 -2.13 -4.26 17.69
C ALA A 122 -1.33 -3.29 18.57
N PRO A 123 -0.09 -2.88 18.23
CA PRO A 123 0.69 -1.95 19.06
C PRO A 123 0.04 -0.56 19.20
N VAL A 124 -0.73 -0.14 18.19
CA VAL A 124 -1.44 1.15 18.21
C VAL A 124 -2.75 1.02 18.98
N ILE A 125 -3.46 -0.09 18.78
CA ILE A 125 -4.78 -0.36 19.38
C ILE A 125 -4.67 -0.63 20.89
N ALA A 126 -3.63 -1.33 21.34
CA ALA A 126 -3.40 -1.65 22.76
C ALA A 126 -3.28 -0.41 23.67
N GLY A 127 -2.89 0.74 23.10
CA GLY A 127 -2.83 2.02 23.84
C GLY A 127 -4.18 2.71 24.05
N HIS A 128 -5.27 2.19 23.47
CA HIS A 128 -6.59 2.81 23.52
C HIS A 128 -7.58 1.96 24.33
N LYS A 129 -8.48 2.65 25.03
CA LYS A 129 -9.55 2.01 25.82
C LYS A 129 -10.89 2.33 25.18
N GLY A 130 -11.52 1.32 24.55
CA GLY A 130 -12.83 1.47 23.91
C GLY A 130 -13.52 0.12 23.72
N PRO A 131 -14.84 0.09 23.52
CA PRO A 131 -15.61 -1.15 23.32
C PRO A 131 -15.12 -1.93 22.08
N TRP A 132 -14.71 -1.25 21.04
CA TRP A 132 -14.18 -1.82 19.80
C TRP A 132 -12.81 -2.53 19.99
N VAL A 133 -12.05 -2.19 21.04
CA VAL A 133 -10.80 -2.90 21.38
C VAL A 133 -11.10 -4.33 21.80
N LYS A 134 -12.18 -4.55 22.57
CA LYS A 134 -12.61 -5.90 22.96
C LYS A 134 -13.03 -6.72 21.75
N GLU A 135 -13.74 -6.12 20.81
CA GLU A 135 -14.16 -6.77 19.57
C GLU A 135 -12.93 -7.15 18.70
N TYR A 136 -11.93 -6.28 18.62
CA TYR A 136 -10.66 -6.56 17.95
C TYR A 136 -9.91 -7.74 18.60
N ILE A 137 -9.83 -7.78 19.94
CA ILE A 137 -9.16 -8.85 20.67
C ILE A 137 -9.89 -10.18 20.44
N SER A 138 -11.22 -10.20 20.55
CA SER A 138 -12.00 -11.42 20.32
C SER A 138 -11.90 -11.92 18.87
N GLY A 139 -11.78 -11.02 17.90
CA GLY A 139 -11.50 -11.38 16.49
C GLY A 139 -10.15 -12.06 16.32
N ILE A 140 -9.10 -11.54 16.97
CA ILE A 140 -7.76 -12.16 16.95
C ILE A 140 -7.77 -13.52 17.63
N GLU A 141 -8.43 -13.66 18.79
CA GLU A 141 -8.53 -14.94 19.50
C GLU A 141 -9.25 -16.01 18.65
N TYR A 142 -10.35 -15.64 17.99
CA TYR A 142 -11.05 -16.53 17.07
C TYR A 142 -10.19 -16.98 15.90
N ASP A 143 -9.44 -16.08 15.30
CA ASP A 143 -8.49 -16.37 14.20
C ASP A 143 -7.36 -17.30 14.67
N MET A 144 -6.90 -17.15 15.91
CA MET A 144 -5.90 -18.03 16.51
C MET A 144 -6.42 -19.44 16.77
N GLU A 145 -7.66 -19.59 17.24
CA GLU A 145 -8.29 -20.89 17.46
C GLU A 145 -8.60 -21.61 16.14
N SER A 146 -8.97 -20.88 15.09
CA SER A 146 -9.34 -21.47 13.80
C SER A 146 -8.14 -21.91 12.97
N ASN A 147 -6.96 -21.31 13.15
CA ASN A 147 -5.75 -21.59 12.38
C ASN A 147 -4.82 -22.59 13.09
N HIS A 148 -5.13 -23.88 13.00
CA HIS A 148 -4.26 -24.95 13.48
C HIS A 148 -3.24 -25.34 12.39
N GLY A 149 -1.93 -25.10 12.62
CA GLY A 149 -0.86 -25.56 11.73
C GLY A 149 0.40 -24.69 11.74
N VAL A 150 1.33 -24.98 10.86
CA VAL A 150 2.61 -24.25 10.69
C VAL A 150 2.39 -22.75 10.40
N ARG A 151 1.21 -22.40 9.91
CA ARG A 151 0.77 -21.03 9.61
C ARG A 151 0.36 -20.24 10.86
N SER A 152 0.15 -20.89 12.00
CA SER A 152 -0.23 -20.24 13.27
C SER A 152 0.94 -19.47 13.92
N TYR A 153 2.19 -19.79 13.55
CA TYR A 153 3.35 -19.04 14.04
C TYR A 153 3.56 -17.78 13.22
N ASN A 154 2.90 -16.71 13.63
CA ASN A 154 3.10 -15.38 13.07
C ASN A 154 3.69 -14.48 14.16
N PHE A 155 4.82 -13.84 13.88
CA PHE A 155 5.49 -12.93 14.82
C PHE A 155 4.58 -11.78 15.28
N SER A 156 3.70 -11.30 14.42
CA SER A 156 2.70 -10.26 14.75
C SER A 156 1.68 -10.74 15.78
N TYR A 157 1.23 -12.00 15.70
CA TYR A 157 0.32 -12.60 16.69
C TYR A 157 0.98 -12.73 18.07
N ALA A 158 2.20 -13.25 18.12
CA ALA A 158 2.93 -13.40 19.38
C ALA A 158 3.11 -12.05 20.09
N LYS A 159 3.43 -11.00 19.33
CA LYS A 159 3.59 -9.65 19.86
C LYS A 159 2.26 -9.01 20.27
N ALA A 160 1.17 -9.26 19.55
CA ALA A 160 -0.16 -8.79 19.93
C ALA A 160 -0.62 -9.42 21.24
N GLN A 161 -0.43 -10.73 21.41
CA GLN A 161 -0.77 -11.45 22.63
C GLN A 161 -0.01 -10.94 23.85
N GLU A 162 1.29 -10.70 23.73
CA GLU A 162 2.12 -10.12 24.78
C GLU A 162 1.62 -8.73 25.22
N LEU A 163 1.27 -7.88 24.25
CA LEU A 163 0.76 -6.52 24.51
C LEU A 163 -0.59 -6.53 25.23
N PHE A 164 -1.50 -7.42 24.87
CA PHE A 164 -2.83 -7.48 25.49
C PHE A 164 -2.82 -8.18 26.83
N GLN A 165 -1.95 -9.16 27.09
CA GLN A 165 -1.74 -9.74 28.43
C GLN A 165 -1.19 -8.74 29.43
N ASN A 166 -0.35 -7.81 29.00
CA ASN A 166 0.20 -6.75 29.85
C ASN A 166 -0.77 -5.56 30.07
N ALA A 167 -1.86 -5.49 29.31
CA ALA A 167 -2.84 -4.40 29.38
C ALA A 167 -4.11 -4.74 30.21
N GLN A 168 -4.26 -5.99 30.66
CA GLN A 168 -5.29 -6.45 31.62
C GLN A 168 -4.84 -6.19 33.06
#